data_d220f7c0260fbbf54fceff59cc33fa07
#
_entry.id   d220f7c0260fbbf54fceff59cc33fa07
#
_cell.length_a   1.000
_cell.length_b   1.000
_cell.length_c   1.000
_cell.angle_alpha   90.00
_cell.angle_beta   90.00
_cell.angle_gamma   90.00
#
_symmetry.space_group_name_H-M   'P 1'
#
loop_
_entity.id
_entity.type
_entity.pdbx_description
1 polymer ?
#
loop_
_entity_poly.entity_id
_entity_poly.type
_entity_poly.pdbx_seq_one_letter_code
_entity_poly.pdbx_strand_id
1 'polypeptide(L)'
;MKKGKNKLIKIIGCVIGVILIWNHLPYYYSNARTADYITKNVAPKSRTMCAGYVIRAMWHGGCPIGLLPAYAYNKTLPQMGFEEISVKGYKPMKGDISVLPTNKHTPFGHIAVFNGKQWVSDFKQKSIYPSGAYRAVGKYQIFRATDGWHWKHVWTTPVDWYNWIKAAIIGRNKIKY
;
A
#
# COMPACT_ATOMS: atom_id res chain seq x y z
N MET A 1 -3.39 -38.68 26.40
CA MET A 1 -3.29 -37.19 26.25
C MET A 1 -2.00 -36.65 25.60
N LYS A 2 -0.83 -37.33 25.59
CA LYS A 2 0.42 -36.83 24.94
C LYS A 2 0.42 -36.79 23.41
N LYS A 3 -0.30 -37.71 22.71
CA LYS A 3 -0.32 -37.76 21.22
C LYS A 3 -0.98 -36.52 20.57
N GLY A 4 -2.01 -35.93 21.18
CA GLY A 4 -2.69 -34.74 20.63
C GLY A 4 -1.85 -33.48 20.70
N LYS A 5 -1.09 -33.27 21.80
CA LYS A 5 -0.20 -32.13 21.96
C LYS A 5 0.91 -32.11 20.89
N ASN A 6 1.50 -33.23 20.59
CA ASN A 6 2.57 -33.32 19.59
C ASN A 6 2.07 -33.06 18.16
N LYS A 7 0.81 -33.42 17.85
CA LYS A 7 0.19 -33.11 16.55
C LYS A 7 -0.06 -31.63 16.40
N LEU A 8 -0.57 -30.98 17.46
CA LEU A 8 -0.83 -29.53 17.48
C LEU A 8 0.47 -28.72 17.32
N ILE A 9 1.54 -29.09 18.03
CA ILE A 9 2.86 -28.42 17.93
C ILE A 9 3.41 -28.51 16.51
N LYS A 10 3.31 -29.68 15.85
CA LYS A 10 3.73 -29.86 14.47
C LYS A 10 2.94 -28.98 13.49
N ILE A 11 1.62 -28.90 13.66
CA ILE A 11 0.75 -28.03 12.82
C ILE A 11 1.16 -26.57 13.00
N ILE A 12 1.33 -26.11 14.23
CA ILE A 12 1.75 -24.72 14.51
C ILE A 12 3.12 -24.44 13.89
N GLY A 13 4.08 -25.35 14.02
CA GLY A 13 5.40 -25.23 13.42
C GLY A 13 5.34 -25.13 11.88
N CYS A 14 4.52 -25.96 11.23
CA CYS A 14 4.31 -25.87 9.78
C CYS A 14 3.69 -24.55 9.36
N VAL A 15 2.67 -24.06 10.08
CA VAL A 15 2.01 -22.78 9.78
C VAL A 15 3.00 -21.61 9.92
N ILE A 16 3.79 -21.59 11.00
CA ILE A 16 4.84 -20.58 11.20
C ILE A 16 5.87 -20.66 10.08
N GLY A 17 6.33 -21.85 9.72
CA GLY A 17 7.28 -22.05 8.62
C GLY A 17 6.76 -21.53 7.29
N VAL A 18 5.50 -21.79 6.95
CA VAL A 18 4.86 -21.25 5.73
C VAL A 18 4.77 -19.73 5.76
N ILE A 19 4.41 -19.14 6.90
CA ILE A 19 4.34 -17.69 7.06
C ILE A 19 5.73 -17.04 6.88
N LEU A 20 6.78 -17.62 7.47
CA LEU A 20 8.15 -17.14 7.34
C LEU A 20 8.63 -17.21 5.89
N ILE A 21 8.42 -18.34 5.21
CA ILE A 21 8.78 -18.49 3.80
C ILE A 21 8.03 -17.46 2.95
N TRP A 22 6.71 -17.33 3.14
CA TRP A 22 5.89 -16.37 2.38
C TRP A 22 6.39 -14.93 2.53
N ASN A 23 6.85 -14.53 3.71
CA ASN A 23 7.35 -13.19 3.99
C ASN A 23 8.73 -12.91 3.39
N HIS A 24 9.46 -13.93 2.92
CA HIS A 24 10.78 -13.79 2.31
C HIS A 24 10.83 -14.17 0.83
N LEU A 25 9.69 -14.48 0.20
CA LEU A 25 9.67 -14.77 -1.23
C LEU A 25 9.94 -13.50 -2.06
N PRO A 26 10.81 -13.60 -3.09
CA PRO A 26 10.97 -12.51 -4.04
C PRO A 26 9.71 -12.34 -4.89
N TYR A 27 9.50 -11.14 -5.41
CA TYR A 27 8.43 -10.86 -6.34
C TYR A 27 8.93 -9.97 -7.48
N TYR A 28 8.33 -10.08 -8.65
CA TYR A 28 8.66 -9.26 -9.81
C TYR A 28 7.68 -8.10 -9.91
N TYR A 29 8.20 -6.87 -9.85
CA TYR A 29 7.39 -5.65 -9.91
C TYR A 29 7.56 -4.92 -11.24
N SER A 30 6.47 -4.32 -11.72
CA SER A 30 6.46 -3.45 -12.90
C SER A 30 5.67 -2.17 -12.64
N ASN A 31 6.36 -1.05 -12.70
CA ASN A 31 5.80 0.28 -12.63
C ASN A 31 4.78 0.55 -13.75
N ALA A 32 5.07 0.08 -14.96
CA ALA A 32 4.19 0.25 -16.11
C ALA A 32 2.85 -0.44 -15.89
N ARG A 33 2.87 -1.73 -15.47
CA ARG A 33 1.63 -2.48 -15.19
C ARG A 33 0.81 -1.85 -14.09
N THR A 34 1.45 -1.38 -13.02
CA THR A 34 0.79 -0.67 -11.91
C THR A 34 0.09 0.60 -12.41
N ALA A 35 0.82 1.45 -13.13
CA ALA A 35 0.31 2.72 -13.63
C ALA A 35 -0.79 2.56 -14.68
N ASP A 36 -0.66 1.57 -15.56
CA ASP A 36 -1.66 1.28 -16.58
C ASP A 36 -2.94 0.72 -15.99
N TYR A 37 -2.82 -0.19 -15.00
CA TYR A 37 -3.97 -0.75 -14.32
C TYR A 37 -4.78 0.32 -13.59
N ILE A 38 -4.13 1.18 -12.77
CA ILE A 38 -4.85 2.22 -12.02
C ILE A 38 -5.51 3.21 -12.96
N THR A 39 -4.87 3.54 -14.08
CA THR A 39 -5.41 4.47 -15.08
C THR A 39 -6.69 3.94 -15.74
N LYS A 40 -6.74 2.64 -16.02
CA LYS A 40 -7.91 1.98 -16.62
C LYS A 40 -9.08 1.80 -15.66
N ASN A 41 -8.79 1.66 -14.37
CA ASN A 41 -9.78 1.28 -13.35
C ASN A 41 -10.18 2.43 -12.42
N VAL A 42 -9.73 3.65 -12.70
CA VAL A 42 -10.01 4.83 -11.92
C VAL A 42 -11.50 5.21 -11.97
N ALA A 43 -12.06 5.64 -10.83
CA ALA A 43 -13.42 6.18 -10.78
C ALA A 43 -13.48 7.63 -11.30
N PRO A 44 -14.65 8.11 -11.80
CA PRO A 44 -14.83 9.50 -12.24
C PRO A 44 -14.63 10.52 -11.12
N LYS A 45 -14.96 10.16 -9.88
CA LYS A 45 -14.86 10.98 -8.66
C LYS A 45 -14.25 10.16 -7.53
N SER A 46 -13.73 10.84 -6.52
CA SER A 46 -13.21 10.18 -5.31
C SER A 46 -14.29 9.34 -4.63
N ARG A 47 -13.89 8.14 -4.23
CA ARG A 47 -14.69 7.18 -3.45
C ARG A 47 -14.15 6.99 -2.05
N THR A 48 -13.20 7.83 -1.62
CA THR A 48 -12.50 7.71 -0.32
C THR A 48 -11.79 6.35 -0.13
N MET A 49 -11.40 5.73 -1.23
CA MET A 49 -10.80 4.38 -1.27
C MET A 49 -9.41 4.38 -1.93
N CYS A 50 -8.66 5.49 -1.81
CA CYS A 50 -7.37 5.67 -2.45
C CYS A 50 -6.43 4.47 -2.24
N ALA A 51 -6.28 3.98 -1.01
CA ALA A 51 -5.45 2.82 -0.71
C ALA A 51 -5.93 1.55 -1.43
N GLY A 52 -7.23 1.28 -1.44
CA GLY A 52 -7.78 0.09 -2.11
C GLY A 52 -7.51 0.06 -3.61
N TYR A 53 -7.59 1.20 -4.28
CA TYR A 53 -7.30 1.31 -5.72
C TYR A 53 -5.80 1.16 -6.00
N VAL A 54 -4.95 1.86 -5.24
CA VAL A 54 -3.49 1.81 -5.41
C VAL A 54 -2.96 0.41 -5.14
N ILE A 55 -3.39 -0.23 -4.04
CA ILE A 55 -2.93 -1.58 -3.69
C ILE A 55 -3.35 -2.61 -4.73
N ARG A 56 -4.57 -2.52 -5.26
CA ARG A 56 -4.99 -3.39 -6.36
C ARG A 56 -4.12 -3.19 -7.61
N ALA A 57 -3.75 -1.94 -7.91
CA ALA A 57 -2.84 -1.66 -9.01
C ALA A 57 -1.44 -2.21 -8.77
N MET A 58 -0.92 -2.10 -7.55
CA MET A 58 0.36 -2.68 -7.16
C MET A 58 0.36 -4.21 -7.28
N TRP A 59 -0.72 -4.87 -6.91
CA TRP A 59 -0.88 -6.32 -7.14
C TRP A 59 -0.81 -6.69 -8.61
N HIS A 60 -1.47 -5.91 -9.48
CA HIS A 60 -1.34 -6.11 -10.93
C HIS A 60 0.07 -5.81 -11.45
N GLY A 61 0.80 -4.91 -10.78
CA GLY A 61 2.22 -4.70 -10.97
C GLY A 61 3.11 -5.86 -10.51
N GLY A 62 2.57 -6.74 -9.67
CA GLY A 62 3.28 -7.90 -9.10
C GLY A 62 3.68 -7.73 -7.64
N CYS A 63 3.46 -6.57 -6.99
CA CYS A 63 3.80 -6.33 -5.59
C CYS A 63 2.73 -6.88 -4.65
N PRO A 64 3.01 -7.92 -3.84
CA PRO A 64 2.04 -8.55 -2.94
C PRO A 64 1.91 -7.79 -1.60
N ILE A 65 1.53 -6.53 -1.65
CA ILE A 65 1.38 -5.65 -0.49
C ILE A 65 -0.04 -5.74 0.09
N GLY A 66 -0.18 -5.67 1.42
CA GLY A 66 -1.47 -5.72 2.11
C GLY A 66 -2.22 -4.38 2.09
N LEU A 67 -3.54 -4.41 2.33
CA LEU A 67 -4.37 -3.21 2.44
C LEU A 67 -4.23 -2.61 3.85
N LEU A 68 -3.73 -1.39 3.93
CA LEU A 68 -3.51 -0.60 5.14
C LEU A 68 -4.11 0.80 4.99
N PRO A 69 -4.28 1.58 6.06
CA PRO A 69 -4.47 3.01 5.96
C PRO A 69 -3.36 3.67 5.14
N ALA A 70 -3.72 4.66 4.29
CA ALA A 70 -2.78 5.22 3.33
C ALA A 70 -1.48 5.76 3.97
N TYR A 71 -1.56 6.38 5.13
CA TYR A 71 -0.37 6.88 5.84
C TYR A 71 0.64 5.79 6.22
N ALA A 72 0.19 4.54 6.44
CA ALA A 72 1.06 3.46 6.89
C ALA A 72 2.01 2.95 5.80
N TYR A 73 1.72 3.26 4.54
CA TYR A 73 2.58 2.86 3.43
C TYR A 73 3.94 3.56 3.43
N ASN A 74 4.11 4.65 4.18
CA ASN A 74 5.42 5.27 4.37
C ASN A 74 6.44 4.32 5.03
N LYS A 75 5.98 3.36 5.85
CA LYS A 75 6.83 2.33 6.47
C LYS A 75 6.83 1.03 5.68
N THR A 76 5.72 0.71 5.02
CA THR A 76 5.56 -0.57 4.34
C THR A 76 6.23 -0.60 2.98
N LEU A 77 6.20 0.51 2.21
CA LEU A 77 6.84 0.57 0.90
C LEU A 77 8.34 0.30 0.94
N PRO A 78 9.12 0.88 1.88
CA PRO A 78 10.55 0.52 2.01
C PRO A 78 10.79 -0.97 2.29
N GLN A 79 9.94 -1.61 3.10
CA GLN A 79 9.99 -3.05 3.36
C GLN A 79 9.71 -3.90 2.12
N MET A 80 9.03 -3.30 1.13
CA MET A 80 8.76 -3.92 -0.17
C MET A 80 9.80 -3.54 -1.23
N GLY A 81 10.94 -2.94 -0.85
CA GLY A 81 12.01 -2.58 -1.77
C GLY A 81 11.79 -1.29 -2.55
N PHE A 82 10.87 -0.42 -2.11
CA PHE A 82 10.73 0.92 -2.65
C PHE A 82 11.64 1.88 -1.92
N GLU A 83 12.34 2.73 -2.65
CA GLU A 83 13.21 3.78 -2.09
C GLU A 83 12.42 5.07 -1.90
N GLU A 84 12.62 5.75 -0.77
CA GLU A 84 12.11 7.10 -0.56
C GLU A 84 12.96 8.10 -1.35
N ILE A 85 12.30 8.84 -2.24
CA ILE A 85 12.94 9.83 -3.12
C ILE A 85 12.90 11.21 -2.49
N SER A 86 14.05 11.91 -2.48
CA SER A 86 14.11 13.31 -2.04
C SER A 86 13.14 14.18 -2.85
N VAL A 87 12.34 14.96 -2.14
CA VAL A 87 11.37 15.89 -2.77
C VAL A 87 12.04 17.15 -3.33
N LYS A 88 13.29 17.44 -2.94
CA LYS A 88 14.06 18.58 -3.47
C LYS A 88 14.44 18.32 -4.93
N GLY A 89 13.92 19.12 -5.84
CA GLY A 89 14.15 18.94 -7.27
C GLY A 89 13.46 17.72 -7.89
N TYR A 90 12.48 17.15 -7.19
CA TYR A 90 11.79 15.96 -7.62
C TYR A 90 11.07 16.11 -8.97
N LYS A 91 11.30 15.14 -9.85
CA LYS A 91 10.59 15.00 -11.13
C LYS A 91 9.82 13.67 -11.11
N PRO A 92 8.48 13.69 -11.27
CA PRO A 92 7.68 12.48 -11.25
C PRO A 92 8.05 11.52 -12.39
N MET A 93 8.16 10.24 -12.06
CA MET A 93 8.34 9.15 -13.01
C MET A 93 7.15 8.18 -12.94
N LYS A 94 6.79 7.58 -14.08
CA LYS A 94 5.70 6.59 -14.16
C LYS A 94 5.94 5.47 -13.16
N GLY A 95 4.95 5.22 -12.28
CA GLY A 95 5.03 4.23 -11.22
C GLY A 95 5.41 4.78 -9.85
N ASP A 96 5.85 6.04 -9.75
CA ASP A 96 6.10 6.67 -8.45
C ASP A 96 4.84 6.66 -7.59
N ILE A 97 5.02 6.40 -6.31
CA ILE A 97 3.93 6.36 -5.32
C ILE A 97 4.10 7.53 -4.37
N SER A 98 3.06 8.35 -4.23
CA SER A 98 3.01 9.40 -3.21
C SER A 98 2.23 8.93 -2.00
N VAL A 99 2.76 9.21 -0.81
CA VAL A 99 2.09 8.99 0.47
C VAL A 99 1.99 10.33 1.21
N LEU A 100 0.77 10.72 1.56
CA LEU A 100 0.49 11.94 2.30
C LEU A 100 0.04 11.58 3.71
N PRO A 101 0.52 12.31 4.73
CA PRO A 101 0.19 12.04 6.12
C PRO A 101 -1.28 12.31 6.43
N THR A 102 -1.71 11.88 7.59
CA THR A 102 -3.02 12.22 8.15
C THR A 102 -3.13 13.74 8.39
N ASN A 103 -4.36 14.24 8.39
CA ASN A 103 -4.68 15.58 8.84
C ASN A 103 -6.03 15.58 9.58
N LYS A 104 -6.43 16.73 10.13
CA LYS A 104 -7.66 16.84 10.92
C LYS A 104 -8.94 16.42 10.19
N HIS A 105 -8.94 16.47 8.85
CA HIS A 105 -10.11 16.13 8.02
C HIS A 105 -10.00 14.73 7.40
N THR A 106 -8.79 14.15 7.36
CA THR A 106 -8.51 12.89 6.68
C THR A 106 -7.57 12.01 7.54
N PRO A 107 -8.14 11.24 8.49
CA PRO A 107 -7.37 10.48 9.47
C PRO A 107 -6.63 9.27 8.88
N PHE A 108 -6.90 8.90 7.64
CA PHE A 108 -6.27 7.76 6.96
C PHE A 108 -5.10 8.14 6.06
N GLY A 109 -4.81 9.46 5.91
CA GLY A 109 -3.85 9.92 4.93
C GLY A 109 -4.33 9.73 3.48
N HIS A 110 -3.41 9.84 2.53
CA HIS A 110 -3.70 9.62 1.12
C HIS A 110 -2.53 8.93 0.42
N ILE A 111 -2.83 8.15 -0.63
CA ILE A 111 -1.86 7.47 -1.47
C ILE A 111 -2.29 7.57 -2.94
N ALA A 112 -1.32 7.79 -3.84
CA ALA A 112 -1.57 7.83 -5.27
C ALA A 112 -0.36 7.33 -6.06
N VAL A 113 -0.58 6.91 -7.31
CA VAL A 113 0.45 6.50 -8.27
C VAL A 113 0.56 7.56 -9.37
N PHE A 114 1.76 7.91 -9.78
CA PHE A 114 1.98 8.73 -10.97
C PHE A 114 1.93 7.86 -12.22
N ASN A 115 1.00 8.15 -13.13
CA ASN A 115 0.79 7.30 -14.31
C ASN A 115 1.62 7.72 -15.54
N GLY A 116 2.56 8.64 -15.36
CA GLY A 116 3.35 9.24 -16.43
C GLY A 116 2.81 10.60 -16.92
N LYS A 117 1.57 10.96 -16.53
CA LYS A 117 0.93 12.22 -16.90
C LYS A 117 0.40 12.98 -15.68
N GLN A 118 -0.18 12.26 -14.74
CA GLN A 118 -0.81 12.83 -13.54
C GLN A 118 -0.85 11.82 -12.40
N TRP A 119 -1.11 12.29 -11.20
CA TRP A 119 -1.36 11.46 -10.04
C TRP A 119 -2.75 10.82 -10.12
N VAL A 120 -2.83 9.54 -9.78
CA VAL A 120 -4.07 8.74 -9.82
C VAL A 120 -4.19 7.92 -8.56
N SER A 121 -5.33 8.00 -7.90
CA SER A 121 -5.73 7.16 -6.78
C SER A 121 -7.01 6.41 -7.15
N ASP A 122 -8.06 6.55 -6.36
CA ASP A 122 -9.43 6.16 -6.72
C ASP A 122 -10.05 7.14 -7.74
N PHE A 123 -9.40 8.29 -8.01
CA PHE A 123 -9.75 9.26 -9.05
C PHE A 123 -8.49 9.93 -9.63
N LYS A 124 -8.63 10.59 -10.79
CA LYS A 124 -7.56 11.38 -11.43
C LYS A 124 -7.40 12.72 -10.70
N GLN A 125 -6.15 13.06 -10.34
CA GLN A 125 -5.83 14.24 -9.54
C GLN A 125 -5.15 15.31 -10.39
N LYS A 126 -5.47 16.58 -10.14
CA LYS A 126 -4.83 17.73 -10.81
C LYS A 126 -3.39 17.98 -10.30
N SER A 127 -3.07 17.51 -9.10
CA SER A 127 -1.75 17.66 -8.48
C SER A 127 -1.48 16.48 -7.53
N ILE A 128 -0.29 16.44 -6.91
CA ILE A 128 0.02 15.48 -5.85
C ILE A 128 -0.92 15.59 -4.65
N TYR A 129 -1.48 16.78 -4.42
CA TYR A 129 -2.46 17.03 -3.37
C TYR A 129 -3.87 16.80 -3.89
N PRO A 130 -4.62 15.82 -3.37
CA PRO A 130 -5.98 15.50 -3.83
C PRO A 130 -7.01 16.57 -3.42
N SER A 131 -6.69 17.37 -2.41
CA SER A 131 -7.58 18.45 -1.91
C SER A 131 -6.81 19.60 -1.30
N GLY A 132 -7.53 20.73 -1.04
CA GLY A 132 -6.98 21.89 -0.35
C GLY A 132 -6.48 21.58 1.06
N ALA A 133 -7.15 20.67 1.78
CA ALA A 133 -6.72 20.26 3.12
C ALA A 133 -5.32 19.61 3.14
N TYR A 134 -4.99 18.78 2.15
CA TYR A 134 -3.64 18.20 2.01
C TYR A 134 -2.62 19.24 1.55
N ARG A 135 -3.03 20.16 0.67
CA ARG A 135 -2.15 21.25 0.23
C ARG A 135 -1.78 22.18 1.37
N ALA A 136 -2.71 22.45 2.29
CA ALA A 136 -2.45 23.26 3.48
C ALA A 136 -1.42 22.62 4.43
N VAL A 137 -1.39 21.28 4.52
CA VAL A 137 -0.35 20.56 5.26
C VAL A 137 1.01 20.62 4.56
N GLY A 138 1.01 20.60 3.23
CA GLY A 138 2.20 20.74 2.39
C GLY A 138 3.21 19.60 2.46
N LYS A 139 2.88 18.47 3.13
CA LYS A 139 3.78 17.33 3.34
C LYS A 139 3.38 16.15 2.48
N TYR A 140 4.35 15.50 1.88
CA TYR A 140 4.23 14.22 1.19
C TYR A 140 5.58 13.52 1.13
N GLN A 141 5.55 12.20 0.93
CA GLN A 141 6.71 11.36 0.66
C GLN A 141 6.52 10.70 -0.70
N ILE A 142 7.62 10.48 -1.40
CA ILE A 142 7.63 9.80 -2.71
C ILE A 142 8.40 8.51 -2.57
N PHE A 143 7.85 7.44 -3.09
CA PHE A 143 8.48 6.14 -3.13
C PHE A 143 8.59 5.66 -4.57
N ARG A 144 9.74 5.11 -4.92
CA ARG A 144 10.06 4.60 -6.25
C ARG A 144 10.65 3.21 -6.15
N ALA A 145 10.21 2.30 -7.02
CA ALA A 145 10.85 1.03 -7.23
C ALA A 145 11.39 0.95 -8.67
N THR A 146 12.46 0.21 -8.88
CA THR A 146 12.87 -0.22 -10.22
C THR A 146 11.95 -1.33 -10.72
N ASP A 147 11.79 -1.48 -12.04
CA ASP A 147 11.16 -2.68 -12.59
C ASP A 147 12.11 -3.87 -12.38
N GLY A 148 11.59 -4.99 -11.91
CA GLY A 148 12.42 -6.17 -11.69
C GLY A 148 12.06 -6.97 -10.44
N TRP A 149 13.02 -7.79 -10.01
CA TRP A 149 12.89 -8.63 -8.83
C TRP A 149 13.16 -7.84 -7.56
N HIS A 150 12.25 -7.94 -6.60
CA HIS A 150 12.35 -7.35 -5.27
C HIS A 150 12.24 -8.43 -4.19
N TRP A 151 12.91 -8.19 -3.07
CA TRP A 151 12.75 -8.98 -1.86
C TRP A 151 11.87 -8.21 -0.89
N LYS A 152 10.82 -8.84 -0.39
CA LYS A 152 10.04 -8.24 0.68
C LYS A 152 10.67 -8.58 2.04
N HIS A 153 10.86 -7.55 2.85
CA HIS A 153 11.34 -7.67 4.22
C HIS A 153 10.21 -7.35 5.21
N VAL A 154 9.01 -7.85 4.93
CA VAL A 154 7.83 -7.56 5.74
C VAL A 154 7.75 -8.55 6.88
N TRP A 155 8.04 -8.10 8.08
CA TRP A 155 7.65 -8.78 9.30
C TRP A 155 6.21 -8.40 9.61
N THR A 156 5.24 -9.05 8.99
CA THR A 156 3.84 -8.92 9.41
C THR A 156 3.67 -9.69 10.71
N THR A 157 3.57 -8.97 11.80
CA THR A 157 3.26 -9.58 13.11
C THR A 157 1.76 -9.93 13.15
N PRO A 158 1.33 -10.90 13.98
CA PRO A 158 -0.08 -11.14 14.27
C PRO A 158 -0.84 -9.88 14.70
N VAL A 159 -0.15 -8.91 15.32
CA VAL A 159 -0.68 -7.61 15.72
C VAL A 159 -1.05 -6.75 14.50
N ASP A 160 -0.25 -6.80 13.42
CA ASP A 160 -0.55 -6.08 12.18
C ASP A 160 -1.79 -6.66 11.51
N TRP A 161 -1.94 -7.98 11.51
CA TRP A 161 -3.13 -8.69 11.05
C TRP A 161 -4.38 -8.33 11.85
N TYR A 162 -4.27 -8.28 13.17
CA TYR A 162 -5.36 -7.88 14.05
C TYR A 162 -5.76 -6.42 13.81
N ASN A 163 -4.80 -5.51 13.70
CA ASN A 163 -5.03 -4.11 13.41
C ASN A 163 -5.66 -3.90 12.03
N TRP A 164 -5.26 -4.70 11.04
CA TRP A 164 -5.87 -4.70 9.71
C TRP A 164 -7.34 -5.14 9.74
N ILE A 165 -7.65 -6.26 10.40
CA ILE A 165 -9.02 -6.76 10.57
C ILE A 165 -9.86 -5.72 11.31
N LYS A 166 -9.34 -5.14 12.38
CA LYS A 166 -10.01 -4.10 13.17
C LYS A 166 -10.29 -2.85 12.34
N ALA A 167 -9.33 -2.38 11.55
CA ALA A 167 -9.51 -1.24 10.65
C ALA A 167 -10.53 -1.51 9.54
N ALA A 168 -10.54 -2.71 8.97
CA ALA A 168 -11.51 -3.14 7.96
C ALA A 168 -12.95 -3.21 8.53
N ILE A 169 -13.10 -3.68 9.78
CA ILE A 169 -14.41 -3.77 10.46
C ILE A 169 -14.91 -2.37 10.87
N ILE A 170 -14.04 -1.53 11.46
CA ILE A 170 -14.42 -0.18 11.92
C ILE A 170 -14.67 0.74 10.72
N GLY A 171 -13.88 0.60 9.64
CA GLY A 171 -14.08 1.36 8.40
C GLY A 171 -15.42 1.05 7.73
N ARG A 172 -15.88 -0.20 7.74
CA ARG A 172 -17.19 -0.59 7.20
C ARG A 172 -18.38 0.01 7.96
N ASN A 173 -18.26 0.18 9.26
CA ASN A 173 -19.36 0.68 10.11
C ASN A 173 -19.53 2.21 10.06
N LYS A 174 -18.60 2.95 9.44
CA LYS A 174 -18.69 4.41 9.29
C LYS A 174 -19.08 4.89 7.89
N ILE A 175 -19.18 3.99 6.91
CA ILE A 175 -19.66 4.32 5.57
C ILE A 175 -21.15 3.99 5.53
N LYS A 176 -21.98 4.91 6.01
CA LYS A 176 -23.39 4.96 5.60
C LYS A 176 -23.42 5.55 4.19
N TYR A 177 -23.93 4.74 3.26
CA TYR A 177 -24.19 5.11 1.87
C TYR A 177 -25.22 6.23 1.79
#